data_5817ec300a30ee4db751c3bb6275c51b
#
_entry.id   5817ec300a30ee4db751c3bb6275c51b
#
_cell.length_a   1.000
_cell.length_b   1.000
_cell.length_c   1.000
_cell.angle_alpha   90.00
_cell.angle_beta   90.00
_cell.angle_gamma   90.00
#
_symmetry.space_group_name_H-M   'P 1'
#
loop_
_entity.id
_entity.type
_entity.pdbx_description
1 polymer ?
#
loop_
_entity_poly.entity_id
_entity_poly.type
_entity_poly.pdbx_seq_one_letter_code
_entity_poly.pdbx_strand_id
1 'polypeptide(L)'
;STTVEETQSDAYYKTLTTQKQLICLLYGVITKCNSLNQLSKNIQFLHNKLTSIGIDEIPARSTLADANANRSSEVFELIYNKLYQHYSHLLDNESYGIITDMYGNKQVELIDSSTLTLFQEVFRGAGRNSLTGVKKGGLKIHTKLPLGGVAPNLVHITESACSDKTFLGQLNFTPNTIYVFDKGYANYKKWQEIDIQKSFWVTRINKNAKY
;
A
#
# COMPACT_ATOMS: atom_id res chain seq x y z
N SER A 1 11.29 0.77 -17.99
CA SER A 1 10.92 1.73 -19.07
C SER A 1 9.45 1.61 -19.47
N THR A 2 8.94 0.40 -19.70
CA THR A 2 7.55 0.18 -20.16
C THR A 2 6.47 0.82 -19.28
N THR A 3 6.57 0.74 -17.95
CA THR A 3 5.56 1.32 -17.05
C THR A 3 5.51 2.84 -17.09
N VAL A 4 6.68 3.48 -17.24
CA VAL A 4 6.80 4.93 -17.37
C VAL A 4 6.18 5.40 -18.70
N GLU A 5 6.36 4.63 -19.76
CA GLU A 5 5.77 4.89 -21.07
C GLU A 5 4.26 4.70 -21.06
N GLU A 6 3.77 3.61 -20.46
CA GLU A 6 2.33 3.33 -20.30
C GLU A 6 1.60 4.46 -19.56
N THR A 7 2.20 5.00 -18.51
CA THR A 7 1.61 6.06 -17.68
C THR A 7 1.96 7.47 -18.12
N GLN A 8 2.86 7.62 -19.09
CA GLN A 8 3.45 8.91 -19.50
C GLN A 8 3.97 9.74 -18.31
N SER A 9 4.42 9.06 -17.25
CA SER A 9 4.75 9.70 -15.97
C SER A 9 5.97 10.61 -16.01
N ASP A 10 6.81 10.49 -17.05
CA ASP A 10 7.93 11.39 -17.32
C ASP A 10 7.61 12.52 -18.31
N ALA A 11 6.36 12.62 -18.80
CA ALA A 11 5.93 13.74 -19.62
C ALA A 11 6.17 15.05 -18.85
N TYR A 12 6.87 15.98 -19.49
CA TYR A 12 7.26 17.28 -18.93
C TYR A 12 8.33 17.26 -17.81
N TYR A 13 8.87 16.10 -17.41
CA TYR A 13 9.96 15.97 -16.42
C TYR A 13 11.30 15.69 -17.11
N LYS A 14 12.13 16.75 -17.27
CA LYS A 14 13.41 16.63 -18.01
C LYS A 14 14.53 16.05 -17.16
N THR A 15 14.63 16.42 -15.88
CA THR A 15 15.77 16.06 -15.02
C THR A 15 15.41 15.02 -13.96
N LEU A 16 14.27 15.19 -13.29
CA LEU A 16 13.79 14.25 -12.28
C LEU A 16 12.81 13.24 -12.89
N THR A 17 13.33 12.20 -13.53
CA THR A 17 12.53 11.10 -14.06
C THR A 17 11.86 10.31 -12.91
N THR A 18 10.82 9.53 -13.25
CA THR A 18 10.14 8.63 -12.29
C THR A 18 11.12 7.67 -11.62
N GLN A 19 12.08 7.11 -12.37
CA GLN A 19 13.12 6.26 -11.82
C GLN A 19 13.96 6.98 -10.77
N LYS A 20 14.45 8.19 -11.10
CA LYS A 20 15.26 9.00 -10.17
C LYS A 20 14.45 9.36 -8.92
N GLN A 21 13.19 9.75 -9.08
CA GLN A 21 12.30 10.03 -7.95
C GLN A 21 12.09 8.80 -7.07
N LEU A 22 11.81 7.64 -7.66
CA LEU A 22 11.63 6.39 -6.92
C LEU A 22 12.87 6.05 -6.09
N ILE A 23 14.06 6.13 -6.67
CA ILE A 23 15.32 5.88 -5.97
C ILE A 23 15.51 6.85 -4.80
N CYS A 24 15.24 8.14 -5.01
CA CYS A 24 15.31 9.14 -3.93
C CYS A 24 14.34 8.83 -2.79
N LEU A 25 13.08 8.47 -3.11
CA LEU A 25 12.07 8.15 -2.11
C LEU A 25 12.42 6.87 -1.35
N LEU A 26 12.85 5.82 -2.04
CA LEU A 26 13.30 4.56 -1.41
C LEU A 26 14.49 4.82 -0.47
N TYR A 27 15.46 5.62 -0.89
CA TYR A 27 16.56 6.03 -0.04
C TYR A 27 16.05 6.74 1.22
N GLY A 28 15.09 7.66 1.06
CA GLY A 28 14.48 8.38 2.19
C GLY A 28 13.80 7.45 3.19
N VAL A 29 13.07 6.44 2.70
CA VAL A 29 12.41 5.44 3.54
C VAL A 29 13.43 4.56 4.27
N ILE A 30 14.42 4.02 3.56
CA ILE A 30 15.46 3.15 4.13
C ILE A 30 16.28 3.88 5.19
N THR A 31 16.61 5.15 4.95
CA THR A 31 17.40 5.98 5.89
C THR A 31 16.55 6.72 6.92
N LYS A 32 15.23 6.47 6.93
CA LYS A 32 14.26 7.05 7.87
C LYS A 32 14.31 8.59 7.88
N CYS A 33 14.39 9.22 6.72
CA CYS A 33 14.31 10.67 6.61
C CYS A 33 12.92 11.17 7.03
N ASN A 34 12.89 12.15 7.92
CA ASN A 34 11.64 12.72 8.45
C ASN A 34 11.04 13.84 7.57
N SER A 35 11.76 14.28 6.55
CA SER A 35 11.30 15.36 5.65
C SER A 35 12.04 15.35 4.32
N LEU A 36 11.42 15.97 3.29
CA LEU A 36 12.08 16.19 2.00
C LEU A 36 13.32 17.07 2.12
N ASN A 37 13.38 17.96 3.10
CA ASN A 37 14.57 18.79 3.37
C ASN A 37 15.74 17.91 3.84
N GLN A 38 15.48 17.01 4.78
CA GLN A 38 16.49 16.06 5.25
C GLN A 38 16.90 15.11 4.13
N LEU A 39 15.96 14.59 3.37
CA LEU A 39 16.21 13.74 2.21
C LEU A 39 17.13 14.44 1.21
N SER A 40 16.80 15.66 0.78
CA SER A 40 17.61 16.43 -0.17
C SER A 40 19.04 16.67 0.32
N LYS A 41 19.22 17.00 1.61
CA LYS A 41 20.53 17.16 2.22
C LYS A 41 21.32 15.85 2.24
N ASN A 42 20.68 14.75 2.66
CA ASN A 42 21.35 13.46 2.75
C ASN A 42 21.79 12.94 1.37
N ILE A 43 20.97 13.16 0.34
CA ILE A 43 21.31 12.79 -1.04
C ILE A 43 22.53 13.58 -1.53
N GLN A 44 22.69 14.85 -1.16
CA GLN A 44 23.85 15.66 -1.54
C GLN A 44 25.19 15.05 -1.08
N PHE A 45 25.21 14.42 0.11
CA PHE A 45 26.40 13.76 0.61
C PHE A 45 26.76 12.45 -0.14
N LEU A 46 25.80 11.90 -0.89
CA LEU A 46 25.96 10.61 -1.59
C LEU A 46 26.18 10.78 -3.10
N HIS A 47 26.39 11.99 -3.59
CA HIS A 47 26.48 12.26 -5.03
C HIS A 47 27.32 11.25 -5.79
N ASN A 48 28.54 11.00 -5.36
CA ASN A 48 29.46 10.06 -6.00
C ASN A 48 28.97 8.60 -6.02
N LYS A 49 28.10 8.22 -5.09
CA LYS A 49 27.50 6.86 -5.05
C LYS A 49 26.21 6.77 -5.87
N LEU A 50 25.53 7.89 -6.03
CA LEU A 50 24.26 7.94 -6.74
C LEU A 50 24.42 7.98 -8.26
N THR A 51 25.55 8.49 -8.75
CA THR A 51 25.89 8.45 -10.18
C THR A 51 25.98 7.02 -10.70
N SER A 52 26.47 6.06 -9.89
CA SER A 52 26.54 4.65 -10.29
C SER A 52 25.18 3.97 -10.47
N ILE A 53 24.11 4.56 -9.93
CA ILE A 53 22.71 4.08 -10.06
C ILE A 53 21.85 5.01 -10.92
N GLY A 54 22.47 5.87 -11.73
CA GLY A 54 21.80 6.70 -12.73
C GLY A 54 21.23 8.03 -12.20
N ILE A 55 21.70 8.50 -11.04
CA ILE A 55 21.38 9.84 -10.53
C ILE A 55 22.58 10.76 -10.76
N ASP A 56 22.66 11.35 -11.94
CA ASP A 56 23.77 12.22 -12.34
C ASP A 56 23.62 13.63 -11.73
N GLU A 57 22.39 14.10 -11.56
CA GLU A 57 22.07 15.37 -10.95
C GLU A 57 21.22 15.17 -9.71
N ILE A 58 21.63 15.80 -8.62
CA ILE A 58 20.87 15.77 -7.36
C ILE A 58 19.68 16.72 -7.44
N PRO A 59 18.45 16.19 -7.26
CA PRO A 59 17.28 17.04 -7.33
C PRO A 59 17.22 18.00 -6.13
N ALA A 60 16.91 19.26 -6.40
CA ALA A 60 16.61 20.21 -5.35
C ALA A 60 15.35 19.78 -4.57
N ARG A 61 15.23 20.23 -3.31
CA ARG A 61 14.04 19.96 -2.48
C ARG A 61 12.73 20.37 -3.17
N SER A 62 12.73 21.55 -3.83
CA SER A 62 11.57 22.04 -4.58
C SER A 62 11.18 21.08 -5.71
N THR A 63 12.16 20.62 -6.49
CA THR A 63 11.94 19.65 -7.59
C THR A 63 11.34 18.33 -7.09
N LEU A 64 11.81 17.82 -5.95
CA LEU A 64 11.22 16.64 -5.31
C LEU A 64 9.79 16.90 -4.82
N ALA A 65 9.55 18.08 -4.23
CA ALA A 65 8.22 18.48 -3.75
C ALA A 65 7.23 18.63 -4.90
N ASP A 66 7.64 19.27 -5.99
CA ASP A 66 6.81 19.44 -7.19
C ASP A 66 6.50 18.11 -7.87
N ALA A 67 7.49 17.21 -7.96
CA ALA A 67 7.27 15.88 -8.49
C ALA A 67 6.30 15.06 -7.62
N ASN A 68 6.41 15.14 -6.29
CA ASN A 68 5.48 14.47 -5.38
C ASN A 68 4.05 15.04 -5.44
N ALA A 69 3.91 16.34 -5.73
CA ALA A 69 2.60 16.99 -5.83
C ALA A 69 1.89 16.71 -7.15
N ASN A 70 2.64 16.61 -8.25
CA ASN A 70 2.09 16.66 -9.59
C ASN A 70 2.18 15.34 -10.37
N ARG A 71 3.11 14.44 -10.02
CA ARG A 71 3.21 13.14 -10.69
C ARG A 71 2.13 12.19 -10.15
N SER A 72 1.45 11.49 -11.07
CA SER A 72 0.46 10.48 -10.69
C SER A 72 1.07 9.38 -9.83
N SER A 73 0.38 8.98 -8.76
CA SER A 73 0.78 7.83 -7.94
C SER A 73 0.61 6.48 -8.66
N GLU A 74 -0.17 6.44 -9.72
CA GLU A 74 -0.46 5.24 -10.52
C GLU A 74 0.80 4.54 -11.02
N VAL A 75 1.82 5.30 -11.44
CA VAL A 75 3.08 4.71 -11.90
C VAL A 75 3.78 3.89 -10.80
N PHE A 76 3.73 4.34 -9.56
CA PHE A 76 4.35 3.63 -8.43
C PHE A 76 3.55 2.38 -8.04
N GLU A 77 2.22 2.45 -8.13
CA GLU A 77 1.33 1.30 -7.96
C GLU A 77 1.61 0.22 -9.02
N LEU A 78 1.70 0.61 -10.29
CA LEU A 78 2.02 -0.31 -11.38
C LEU A 78 3.43 -0.91 -11.24
N ILE A 79 4.43 -0.12 -10.81
CA ILE A 79 5.77 -0.62 -10.53
C ILE A 79 5.71 -1.67 -9.41
N TYR A 80 5.01 -1.37 -8.31
CA TYR A 80 4.84 -2.31 -7.21
C TYR A 80 4.21 -3.62 -7.68
N ASN A 81 3.10 -3.54 -8.39
CA ASN A 81 2.38 -4.72 -8.88
C ASN A 81 3.23 -5.58 -9.83
N LYS A 82 3.96 -4.95 -10.75
CA LYS A 82 4.87 -5.68 -11.65
C LYS A 82 6.04 -6.33 -10.90
N LEU A 83 6.62 -5.65 -9.93
CA LEU A 83 7.67 -6.22 -9.07
C LEU A 83 7.12 -7.38 -8.23
N TYR A 84 5.95 -7.21 -7.63
CA TYR A 84 5.30 -8.27 -6.87
C TYR A 84 5.06 -9.51 -7.74
N GLN A 85 4.47 -9.35 -8.92
CA GLN A 85 4.24 -10.46 -9.86
C GLN A 85 5.54 -11.15 -10.28
N HIS A 86 6.60 -10.39 -10.53
CA HIS A 86 7.87 -10.93 -10.97
C HIS A 86 8.59 -11.71 -9.86
N TYR A 87 8.51 -11.24 -8.62
CA TYR A 87 9.24 -11.82 -7.49
C TYR A 87 8.37 -12.65 -6.54
N SER A 88 7.07 -12.77 -6.78
CA SER A 88 6.16 -13.50 -5.87
C SER A 88 6.63 -14.93 -5.60
N HIS A 89 7.15 -15.64 -6.61
CA HIS A 89 7.68 -16.99 -6.46
C HIS A 89 8.90 -17.09 -5.52
N LEU A 90 9.63 -15.99 -5.30
CA LEU A 90 10.73 -15.92 -4.33
C LEU A 90 10.26 -15.54 -2.92
N LEU A 91 9.04 -15.01 -2.81
CA LEU A 91 8.43 -14.60 -1.55
C LEU A 91 7.63 -15.72 -0.89
N ASP A 92 7.38 -16.81 -1.64
CA ASP A 92 6.73 -18.02 -1.13
C ASP A 92 7.71 -18.78 -0.26
N ASN A 93 7.59 -18.63 1.06
CA ASN A 93 8.38 -19.37 2.03
C ASN A 93 7.83 -20.79 2.20
N GLU A 94 8.70 -21.73 2.60
CA GLU A 94 8.34 -23.11 2.99
C GLU A 94 7.25 -23.16 4.07
N SER A 95 7.15 -22.13 4.91
CA SER A 95 6.08 -21.94 5.90
C SER A 95 4.69 -21.82 5.28
N TYR A 96 4.59 -21.34 4.05
CA TYR A 96 3.33 -21.23 3.33
C TYR A 96 2.74 -22.60 2.97
N GLY A 97 3.58 -23.54 2.55
CA GLY A 97 3.17 -24.91 2.26
C GLY A 97 2.63 -25.65 3.49
N ILE A 98 3.26 -25.49 4.65
CA ILE A 98 2.83 -26.15 5.90
C ILE A 98 1.43 -25.69 6.33
N ILE A 99 1.16 -24.39 6.23
CA ILE A 99 -0.15 -23.82 6.61
C ILE A 99 -1.21 -24.23 5.59
N THR A 100 -0.87 -24.26 4.32
CA THR A 100 -1.75 -24.72 3.26
C THR A 100 -2.19 -26.18 3.48
N ASP A 101 -1.26 -27.05 3.82
CA ASP A 101 -1.55 -28.46 4.11
C ASP A 101 -2.47 -28.63 5.32
N MET A 102 -2.26 -27.86 6.38
CA MET A 102 -3.09 -27.92 7.60
C MET A 102 -4.55 -27.49 7.31
N TYR A 103 -4.76 -26.60 6.36
CA TYR A 103 -6.10 -26.12 5.98
C TYR A 103 -6.64 -26.81 4.71
N GLY A 104 -6.08 -27.95 4.30
CA GLY A 104 -6.54 -28.72 3.16
C GLY A 104 -6.32 -28.01 1.84
N ASN A 105 -5.11 -27.53 1.58
CA ASN A 105 -4.70 -26.82 0.36
C ASN A 105 -5.47 -25.50 0.11
N LYS A 106 -5.97 -24.86 1.16
CA LYS A 106 -6.59 -23.54 1.06
C LYS A 106 -5.55 -22.44 1.20
N GLN A 107 -5.65 -21.45 0.36
CA GLN A 107 -4.91 -20.20 0.55
C GLN A 107 -5.49 -19.43 1.73
N VAL A 108 -4.65 -18.73 2.47
CA VAL A 108 -5.08 -17.86 3.57
C VAL A 108 -4.61 -16.44 3.30
N GLU A 109 -5.55 -15.51 3.29
CA GLU A 109 -5.31 -14.09 3.02
C GLU A 109 -5.69 -13.26 4.25
N LEU A 110 -4.76 -12.46 4.75
CA LEU A 110 -4.97 -11.54 5.85
C LEU A 110 -5.34 -10.17 5.31
N ILE A 111 -6.46 -9.61 5.77
CA ILE A 111 -6.92 -8.27 5.39
C ILE A 111 -6.89 -7.38 6.63
N ASP A 112 -6.14 -6.30 6.56
CA ASP A 112 -6.06 -5.31 7.64
C ASP A 112 -5.90 -3.89 7.10
N SER A 113 -6.10 -2.91 7.96
CA SER A 113 -5.89 -1.51 7.63
C SER A 113 -5.04 -0.80 8.68
N SER A 114 -4.13 0.01 8.21
CA SER A 114 -3.32 0.90 9.04
C SER A 114 -3.68 2.35 8.75
N THR A 115 -3.82 3.17 9.80
CA THR A 115 -4.13 4.59 9.64
C THR A 115 -2.86 5.42 9.83
N LEU A 116 -2.52 6.20 8.81
CA LEU A 116 -1.49 7.24 8.89
C LEU A 116 -2.15 8.56 9.24
N THR A 117 -1.85 9.08 10.42
CA THR A 117 -2.34 10.41 10.84
C THR A 117 -1.47 11.48 10.21
N LEU A 118 -2.07 12.39 9.47
CA LEU A 118 -1.42 13.55 8.85
C LEU A 118 -1.90 14.82 9.56
N PHE A 119 -1.06 15.86 9.56
CA PHE A 119 -1.48 17.18 10.04
C PHE A 119 -2.61 17.71 9.17
N GLN A 120 -3.62 18.35 9.79
CA GLN A 120 -4.79 18.92 9.10
C GLN A 120 -4.41 19.95 8.01
N GLU A 121 -3.30 20.63 8.21
CA GLU A 121 -2.75 21.63 7.28
C GLU A 121 -2.23 21.00 5.99
N VAL A 122 -1.81 19.75 6.05
CA VAL A 122 -1.25 19.01 4.91
C VAL A 122 -2.33 18.26 4.13
N PHE A 123 -3.38 17.79 4.83
CA PHE A 123 -4.45 17.01 4.21
C PHE A 123 -5.81 17.43 4.76
N ARG A 124 -6.54 18.25 4.00
CA ARG A 124 -7.86 18.78 4.38
C ARG A 124 -9.00 17.76 4.27
N GLY A 125 -8.70 16.53 3.97
CA GLY A 125 -9.70 15.52 3.66
C GLY A 125 -9.98 14.64 4.81
N ALA A 126 -10.65 14.39 5.58
CA ALA A 126 -10.97 13.10 6.03
C ALA A 126 -10.75 12.65 7.45
N GLY A 127 -11.76 12.56 8.14
CA GLY A 127 -11.90 11.79 9.35
C GLY A 127 -12.05 12.65 10.58
N ARG A 128 -12.96 12.22 11.45
CA ARG A 128 -13.11 12.77 12.79
C ARG A 128 -12.55 11.77 13.78
N ASN A 129 -11.87 12.27 14.80
CA ASN A 129 -11.55 11.46 15.95
C ASN A 129 -12.86 11.01 16.60
N SER A 130 -13.07 9.70 16.74
CA SER A 130 -14.28 9.11 17.32
C SER A 130 -14.52 9.56 18.77
N LEU A 131 -13.47 9.91 19.52
CA LEU A 131 -13.57 10.34 20.92
C LEU A 131 -13.76 11.85 21.08
N THR A 132 -13.14 12.66 20.25
CA THR A 132 -13.12 14.12 20.43
C THR A 132 -13.93 14.89 19.37
N GLY A 133 -14.39 14.22 18.31
CA GLY A 133 -15.09 14.84 17.18
C GLY A 133 -14.23 15.78 16.32
N VAL A 134 -12.95 15.99 16.68
CA VAL A 134 -12.03 16.86 15.96
C VAL A 134 -11.69 16.23 14.61
N LYS A 135 -11.75 17.03 13.55
CA LYS A 135 -11.33 16.60 12.22
C LYS A 135 -9.84 16.26 12.26
N LYS A 136 -9.50 15.04 11.89
CA LYS A 136 -8.11 14.60 11.67
C LYS A 136 -7.90 14.39 10.19
N GLY A 137 -6.83 14.97 9.64
CA GLY A 137 -6.31 14.55 8.35
C GLY A 137 -5.63 13.19 8.48
N GLY A 138 -5.86 12.30 7.53
CA GLY A 138 -5.20 11.01 7.56
C GLY A 138 -5.53 10.16 6.34
N LEU A 139 -4.65 9.22 6.08
CA LEU A 139 -4.81 8.18 5.07
C LEU A 139 -4.99 6.85 5.77
N LYS A 140 -5.82 6.01 5.20
CA LYS A 140 -5.95 4.61 5.60
C LYS A 140 -5.38 3.75 4.49
N ILE A 141 -4.45 2.87 4.86
CA ILE A 141 -3.84 1.91 3.97
C ILE A 141 -4.44 0.55 4.28
N HIS A 142 -5.20 0.03 3.34
CA HIS A 142 -5.71 -1.33 3.39
C HIS A 142 -4.73 -2.26 2.70
N THR A 143 -4.43 -3.36 3.33
CA THR A 143 -3.51 -4.37 2.81
C THR A 143 -4.17 -5.73 2.79
N LYS A 144 -3.86 -6.51 1.76
CA LYS A 144 -4.15 -7.92 1.70
C LYS A 144 -2.82 -8.66 1.59
N LEU A 145 -2.55 -9.54 2.55
CA LEU A 145 -1.28 -10.24 2.71
C LEU A 145 -1.52 -11.74 2.75
N PRO A 146 -0.89 -12.54 1.86
CA PRO A 146 -0.88 -13.98 2.01
C PRO A 146 -0.29 -14.39 3.37
N LEU A 147 -0.89 -15.34 4.04
CA LEU A 147 -0.37 -15.82 5.32
C LEU A 147 1.02 -16.45 5.12
N GLY A 148 2.00 -15.99 5.90
CA GLY A 148 3.41 -16.33 5.70
C GLY A 148 4.12 -15.54 4.60
N GLY A 149 3.39 -14.74 3.83
CA GLY A 149 3.97 -13.85 2.81
C GLY A 149 4.75 -12.69 3.43
N VAL A 150 5.76 -12.23 2.73
CA VAL A 150 6.64 -11.12 3.17
C VAL A 150 6.11 -9.76 2.68
N ALA A 151 5.33 -9.75 1.61
CA ALA A 151 4.81 -8.54 1.00
C ALA A 151 3.31 -8.65 0.70
N PRO A 152 2.53 -7.56 0.85
CA PRO A 152 1.11 -7.56 0.51
C PRO A 152 0.90 -7.73 -1.00
N ASN A 153 -0.05 -8.57 -1.39
CA ASN A 153 -0.45 -8.73 -2.78
C ASN A 153 -1.48 -7.68 -3.24
N LEU A 154 -2.00 -6.90 -2.30
CA LEU A 154 -2.85 -5.74 -2.57
C LEU A 154 -2.58 -4.66 -1.53
N VAL A 155 -2.40 -3.43 -2.02
CA VAL A 155 -2.33 -2.22 -1.21
C VAL A 155 -3.32 -1.22 -1.79
N HIS A 156 -4.25 -0.73 -0.95
CA HIS A 156 -5.23 0.26 -1.36
C HIS A 156 -5.28 1.42 -0.36
N ILE A 157 -5.20 2.63 -0.86
CA ILE A 157 -5.13 3.83 -0.03
C ILE A 157 -6.45 4.58 -0.11
N THR A 158 -7.04 4.87 1.04
CA THR A 158 -8.27 5.64 1.16
C THR A 158 -8.11 6.78 2.15
N GLU A 159 -9.09 7.64 2.21
CA GLU A 159 -9.19 8.61 3.31
C GLU A 159 -9.40 7.88 4.64
N SER A 160 -8.86 8.42 5.73
CA SER A 160 -8.98 7.80 7.07
C SER A 160 -10.43 7.67 7.55
N ALA A 161 -11.35 8.46 7.00
CA ALA A 161 -12.79 8.37 7.26
C ALA A 161 -13.46 7.19 6.54
N CYS A 162 -12.81 6.61 5.54
CA CYS A 162 -13.38 5.47 4.82
C CYS A 162 -13.54 4.27 5.75
N SER A 163 -14.72 3.67 5.71
CA SER A 163 -15.04 2.50 6.52
C SER A 163 -14.36 1.26 5.93
N ASP A 164 -13.83 0.39 6.80
CA ASP A 164 -13.27 -0.90 6.38
C ASP A 164 -14.31 -1.77 5.64
N LYS A 165 -15.58 -1.63 5.98
CA LYS A 165 -16.70 -2.28 5.28
C LYS A 165 -16.80 -1.88 3.82
N THR A 166 -16.51 -0.62 3.51
CA THR A 166 -16.54 -0.10 2.13
C THR A 166 -15.42 -0.73 1.31
N PHE A 167 -14.23 -0.84 1.89
CA PHE A 167 -13.10 -1.50 1.24
C PHE A 167 -13.37 -2.99 0.99
N LEU A 168 -13.87 -3.73 1.98
CA LEU A 168 -14.27 -5.13 1.79
C LEU A 168 -15.27 -5.28 0.64
N GLY A 169 -16.15 -4.27 0.47
CA GLY A 169 -17.12 -4.21 -0.62
C GLY A 169 -16.52 -4.17 -2.01
N GLN A 170 -15.28 -3.70 -2.15
CA GLN A 170 -14.57 -3.56 -3.42
C GLN A 170 -13.69 -4.77 -3.77
N LEU A 171 -13.47 -5.68 -2.82
CA LEU A 171 -12.62 -6.84 -3.04
C LEU A 171 -13.32 -7.90 -3.90
N ASN A 172 -12.54 -8.51 -4.79
CA ASN A 172 -12.88 -9.73 -5.47
C ASN A 172 -12.31 -10.91 -4.66
N PHE A 173 -13.13 -11.95 -4.50
CA PHE A 173 -12.76 -13.12 -3.73
C PHE A 173 -12.42 -14.29 -4.65
N THR A 174 -11.36 -15.01 -4.31
CA THR A 174 -10.88 -16.17 -5.08
C THR A 174 -11.41 -17.44 -4.44
N PRO A 175 -11.96 -18.39 -5.20
CA PRO A 175 -12.39 -19.67 -4.67
C PRO A 175 -11.29 -20.38 -3.89
N ASN A 176 -11.69 -21.23 -2.94
CA ASN A 176 -10.75 -22.01 -2.12
C ASN A 176 -9.76 -21.20 -1.27
N THR A 177 -10.14 -19.97 -0.90
CA THR A 177 -9.34 -19.05 -0.11
C THR A 177 -10.04 -18.71 1.21
N ILE A 178 -9.29 -18.67 2.31
CA ILE A 178 -9.76 -18.24 3.63
C ILE A 178 -9.33 -16.78 3.82
N TYR A 179 -10.29 -15.90 3.95
CA TYR A 179 -10.05 -14.47 4.23
C TYR A 179 -10.17 -14.19 5.72
N VAL A 180 -9.12 -13.68 6.33
CA VAL A 180 -9.05 -13.35 7.75
C VAL A 180 -9.04 -11.83 7.91
N PHE A 181 -10.00 -11.29 8.65
CA PHE A 181 -10.12 -9.85 8.86
C PHE A 181 -10.72 -9.52 10.22
N ASP A 182 -10.50 -8.29 10.69
CA ASP A 182 -11.07 -7.82 11.96
C ASP A 182 -12.58 -7.53 11.83
N LYS A 183 -13.24 -7.47 12.98
CA LYS A 183 -14.68 -7.11 13.11
C LYS A 183 -15.06 -5.76 12.49
N GLY A 184 -14.10 -4.85 12.29
CA GLY A 184 -14.29 -3.59 11.55
C GLY A 184 -14.79 -3.78 10.12
N TYR A 185 -14.47 -4.92 9.51
CA TYR A 185 -14.88 -5.31 8.17
C TYR A 185 -16.27 -5.98 8.11
N ALA A 186 -17.02 -6.04 9.21
CA ALA A 186 -18.30 -6.75 9.27
C ALA A 186 -19.29 -6.25 8.20
N ASN A 187 -19.50 -7.05 7.16
CA ASN A 187 -20.41 -6.78 6.05
C ASN A 187 -21.08 -8.12 5.64
N TYR A 188 -22.25 -8.38 6.17
CA TYR A 188 -22.97 -9.64 5.99
C TYR A 188 -23.26 -9.98 4.52
N LYS A 189 -23.53 -8.95 3.68
CA LYS A 189 -23.75 -9.17 2.25
C LYS A 189 -22.47 -9.70 1.57
N LYS A 190 -21.32 -9.12 1.93
CA LYS A 190 -20.02 -9.59 1.39
C LYS A 190 -19.63 -10.96 1.92
N TRP A 191 -19.96 -11.27 3.16
CA TRP A 191 -19.73 -12.63 3.69
C TRP A 191 -20.52 -13.67 2.90
N GLN A 192 -21.79 -13.35 2.56
CA GLN A 192 -22.58 -14.22 1.70
C GLN A 192 -21.98 -14.36 0.28
N GLU A 193 -21.44 -13.27 -0.28
CA GLU A 193 -20.74 -13.33 -1.57
C GLU A 193 -19.49 -14.23 -1.51
N ILE A 194 -18.72 -14.17 -0.40
CA ILE A 194 -17.56 -15.04 -0.17
C ILE A 194 -18.01 -16.52 -0.18
N ASP A 195 -19.08 -16.85 0.51
CA ASP A 195 -19.62 -18.20 0.58
C ASP A 195 -20.12 -18.70 -0.79
N ILE A 196 -20.83 -17.84 -1.55
CA ILE A 196 -21.28 -18.16 -2.92
C ILE A 196 -20.10 -18.46 -3.85
N GLN A 197 -18.97 -17.75 -3.67
CA GLN A 197 -17.77 -17.98 -4.45
C GLN A 197 -16.92 -19.17 -3.99
N LYS A 198 -17.45 -19.98 -3.06
CA LYS A 198 -16.74 -21.14 -2.49
C LYS A 198 -15.43 -20.76 -1.81
N SER A 199 -15.42 -19.58 -1.19
CA SER A 199 -14.36 -19.10 -0.33
C SER A 199 -14.83 -19.12 1.13
N PHE A 200 -13.93 -18.88 2.05
CA PHE A 200 -14.20 -18.93 3.48
C PHE A 200 -13.77 -17.63 4.13
N TRP A 201 -14.31 -17.33 5.30
CA TRP A 201 -13.91 -16.16 6.06
C TRP A 201 -13.82 -16.46 7.54
N VAL A 202 -12.90 -15.76 8.20
CA VAL A 202 -12.69 -15.83 9.64
C VAL A 202 -12.64 -14.40 10.18
N THR A 203 -13.51 -14.08 11.15
CA THR A 203 -13.52 -12.77 11.80
C THR A 203 -14.06 -12.89 13.22
N ARG A 204 -13.81 -11.85 14.02
CA ARG A 204 -14.45 -11.71 15.32
C ARG A 204 -15.85 -11.14 15.16
N ILE A 205 -16.84 -11.73 15.83
CA ILE A 205 -18.22 -11.25 15.80
C ILE A 205 -18.40 -10.13 16.83
N ASN A 206 -19.22 -9.13 16.48
CA ASN A 206 -19.61 -8.10 17.41
C ASN A 206 -20.52 -8.68 18.52
N LYS A 207 -20.37 -8.20 19.75
CA LYS A 207 -21.15 -8.67 20.91
C LYS A 207 -22.69 -8.61 20.69
N ASN A 208 -23.14 -7.69 19.85
CA ASN A 208 -24.57 -7.46 19.55
C ASN A 208 -24.98 -8.05 18.19
N ALA A 209 -24.20 -8.94 17.59
CA ALA A 209 -24.59 -9.61 16.36
C ALA A 209 -25.79 -10.52 16.61
N LYS A 210 -26.81 -10.38 15.77
CA LYS A 210 -27.93 -11.31 15.72
C LYS A 210 -27.63 -12.33 14.62
N TYR A 211 -27.74 -13.59 14.94
CA TYR A 211 -27.55 -14.71 13.99
C TYR A 211 -28.86 -15.05 13.33
#